data_c40356d5190c5ab0f305a01b5f74ed5a
#
_entry.id   c40356d5190c5ab0f305a01b5f74ed5a
#
_cell.length_a   1.000
_cell.length_b   1.000
_cell.length_c   1.000
_cell.angle_alpha   90.00
_cell.angle_beta   90.00
_cell.angle_gamma   90.00
#
_symmetry.space_group_name_H-M   'P 1'
#
loop_
_entity.id
_entity.type
_entity.pdbx_description
1 polymer ?
#
loop_
_entity_poly.entity_id
_entity_poly.type
_entity_poly.pdbx_seq_one_letter_code
_entity_poly.pdbx_strand_id
1 'polypeptide(L)'
;MTDAVIVSTARTGLGKSYRGALNNTHSVDMAGFVIEEAVKRAGIDPALVEDVILGATFHEGAQGKNMARLAAIRGGLPVTTAGMSLNRFCSSGLQSIAIAAQRVVSEKIPAIVAGGVESISLCQNDKINMFHGTNEWIMKNKPELYLSMIETADI
;
A
#
# COMPACT_ATOMS: atom_id res chain seq x y z
N MET A 1 7.50 -7.09 -28.27
CA MET A 1 7.36 -7.16 -26.80
C MET A 1 6.57 -5.95 -26.37
N THR A 2 5.63 -6.10 -25.45
CA THR A 2 4.91 -4.97 -24.88
C THR A 2 5.63 -4.59 -23.59
N ASP A 3 6.10 -3.37 -23.48
CA ASP A 3 6.80 -2.89 -22.30
C ASP A 3 5.78 -2.22 -21.37
N ALA A 4 5.96 -2.38 -20.05
CA ALA A 4 5.27 -1.59 -19.06
C ALA A 4 6.06 -0.29 -18.84
N VAL A 5 5.37 0.85 -18.89
CA VAL A 5 5.98 2.17 -18.70
C VAL A 5 5.27 2.94 -17.59
N ILE A 6 6.02 3.78 -16.88
CA ILE A 6 5.45 4.69 -15.89
C ILE A 6 5.09 6.00 -16.61
N VAL A 7 3.81 6.31 -16.66
CA VAL A 7 3.30 7.51 -17.35
C VAL A 7 3.03 8.69 -16.41
N SER A 8 2.91 8.43 -15.11
CA SER A 8 2.64 9.46 -14.10
C SER A 8 3.09 9.02 -12.72
N THR A 9 3.41 9.99 -11.87
CA THR A 9 3.70 9.76 -10.46
C THR A 9 3.07 10.85 -9.61
N ALA A 10 2.67 10.49 -8.38
CA ALA A 10 2.22 11.43 -7.36
C ALA A 10 2.60 10.91 -5.97
N ARG A 11 2.85 11.83 -5.04
CA ARG A 11 3.05 11.49 -3.63
C ARG A 11 2.69 12.65 -2.72
N THR A 12 2.30 12.36 -1.49
CA THR A 12 2.21 13.35 -0.40
C THR A 12 3.59 13.68 0.17
N GLY A 13 3.71 14.75 0.92
CA GLY A 13 4.86 14.92 1.81
C GLY A 13 4.91 13.81 2.87
N LEU A 14 6.09 13.55 3.42
CA LEU A 14 6.24 12.67 4.58
C LEU A 14 5.86 13.45 5.86
N GLY A 15 4.88 12.92 6.59
CA GLY A 15 4.55 13.37 7.93
C GLY A 15 5.36 12.61 8.98
N LYS A 16 5.84 13.30 10.01
CA LYS A 16 6.48 12.65 11.15
C LYS A 16 5.41 11.88 11.94
N SER A 17 5.63 10.58 12.15
CA SER A 17 4.72 9.74 12.94
C SER A 17 4.47 10.34 14.34
N TYR A 18 3.25 10.29 14.80
CA TYR A 18 2.73 10.78 16.09
C TYR A 18 2.81 12.30 16.32
N ARG A 19 3.55 13.05 15.50
CA ARG A 19 3.81 14.49 15.70
C ARG A 19 3.67 15.34 14.44
N GLY A 20 3.33 14.73 13.31
CA GLY A 20 3.21 15.44 12.03
C GLY A 20 1.78 15.85 11.70
N ALA A 21 1.63 16.66 10.66
CA ALA A 21 0.33 17.15 10.19
C ALA A 21 -0.61 16.04 9.68
N LEU A 22 -0.05 14.88 9.29
CA LEU A 22 -0.81 13.76 8.75
C LEU A 22 -1.19 12.69 9.79
N ASN A 23 -0.92 12.92 11.08
CA ASN A 23 -1.16 11.92 12.14
C ASN A 23 -2.58 11.37 12.20
N ASN A 24 -3.58 12.22 11.96
CA ASN A 24 -4.99 11.87 11.99
C ASN A 24 -5.61 11.77 10.60
N THR A 25 -4.81 11.84 9.54
CA THR A 25 -5.30 11.68 8.18
C THR A 25 -5.46 10.20 7.88
N HIS A 26 -6.67 9.80 7.50
CA HIS A 26 -6.97 8.40 7.21
C HIS A 26 -6.15 7.93 5.99
N SER A 27 -5.60 6.72 6.06
CA SER A 27 -4.74 6.16 5.01
C SER A 27 -5.44 6.10 3.65
N VAL A 28 -6.73 5.79 3.63
CA VAL A 28 -7.54 5.77 2.41
C VAL A 28 -7.67 7.16 1.78
N ASP A 29 -7.74 8.23 2.60
CA ASP A 29 -7.79 9.61 2.09
C ASP A 29 -6.45 10.03 1.48
N MET A 30 -5.33 9.69 2.14
CA MET A 30 -3.99 9.96 1.59
C MET A 30 -3.77 9.22 0.27
N ALA A 31 -4.09 7.93 0.25
CA ALA A 31 -3.94 7.10 -0.94
C ALA A 31 -4.89 7.53 -2.07
N GLY A 32 -6.17 7.80 -1.75
CA GLY A 32 -7.15 8.28 -2.71
C GLY A 32 -6.74 9.59 -3.38
N PHE A 33 -6.22 10.54 -2.60
CA PHE A 33 -5.69 11.80 -3.13
C PHE A 33 -4.55 11.58 -4.13
N VAL A 34 -3.57 10.72 -3.80
CA VAL A 34 -2.46 10.44 -4.72
C VAL A 34 -2.90 9.67 -5.96
N ILE A 35 -3.89 8.78 -5.84
CA ILE A 35 -4.47 8.06 -6.99
C ILE A 35 -5.14 9.06 -7.94
N GLU A 36 -6.01 9.93 -7.42
CA GLU A 36 -6.68 10.98 -8.17
C GLU A 36 -5.67 11.85 -8.92
N GLU A 37 -4.65 12.35 -8.23
CA GLU A 37 -3.60 13.19 -8.83
C GLU A 37 -2.77 12.43 -9.88
N ALA A 38 -2.43 11.17 -9.65
CA ALA A 38 -1.67 10.38 -10.60
C ALA A 38 -2.45 10.14 -11.91
N VAL A 39 -3.72 9.77 -11.80
CA VAL A 39 -4.60 9.55 -12.96
C VAL A 39 -4.83 10.85 -13.72
N LYS A 40 -5.10 11.95 -13.03
CA LYS A 40 -5.25 13.28 -13.62
C LYS A 40 -4.00 13.71 -14.39
N ARG A 41 -2.81 13.53 -13.81
CA ARG A 41 -1.53 13.87 -14.47
C ARG A 41 -1.22 12.97 -15.66
N ALA A 42 -1.64 11.71 -15.62
CA ALA A 42 -1.51 10.80 -16.75
C ALA A 42 -2.38 11.21 -17.93
N GLY A 43 -3.46 11.98 -17.71
CA GLY A 43 -4.38 12.42 -18.75
C GLY A 43 -5.19 11.27 -19.39
N ILE A 44 -5.35 10.16 -18.68
CA ILE A 44 -6.10 9.00 -19.14
C ILE A 44 -7.53 9.00 -18.62
N ASP A 45 -8.42 8.31 -19.32
CA ASP A 45 -9.75 8.03 -18.81
C ASP A 45 -9.64 7.12 -17.56
N PRO A 46 -10.22 7.51 -16.42
CA PRO A 46 -10.22 6.67 -15.21
C PRO A 46 -10.79 5.26 -15.44
N ALA A 47 -11.67 5.07 -16.41
CA ALA A 47 -12.24 3.77 -16.78
C ALA A 47 -11.19 2.79 -17.36
N LEU A 48 -10.05 3.27 -17.82
CA LEU A 48 -8.94 2.43 -18.29
C LEU A 48 -8.14 1.79 -17.12
N VAL A 49 -8.32 2.31 -15.91
CA VAL A 49 -7.63 1.75 -14.74
C VAL A 49 -8.38 0.52 -14.24
N GLU A 50 -7.87 -0.66 -14.57
CA GLU A 50 -8.53 -1.93 -14.21
C GLU A 50 -8.24 -2.34 -12.76
N ASP A 51 -7.08 -1.96 -12.21
CA ASP A 51 -6.69 -2.35 -10.86
C ASP A 51 -5.88 -1.26 -10.14
N VAL A 52 -5.98 -1.25 -8.82
CA VAL A 52 -5.15 -0.46 -7.91
C VAL A 52 -4.41 -1.41 -6.97
N ILE A 53 -3.08 -1.43 -7.02
CA ILE A 53 -2.25 -2.30 -6.19
C ILE A 53 -1.48 -1.45 -5.19
N LEU A 54 -1.83 -1.52 -3.91
CA LEU A 54 -1.17 -0.76 -2.86
C LEU A 54 -0.53 -1.65 -1.81
N GLY A 55 0.69 -1.29 -1.45
CA GLY A 55 1.44 -1.89 -0.37
C GLY A 55 1.27 -1.14 0.95
N ALA A 56 1.24 -1.88 2.05
CA ALA A 56 1.34 -1.36 3.41
C ALA A 56 1.91 -2.45 4.32
N THR A 57 2.52 -2.05 5.44
CA THR A 57 3.02 -2.99 6.45
C THR A 57 1.91 -3.44 7.41
N PHE A 58 1.08 -2.50 7.87
CA PHE A 58 0.00 -2.78 8.79
C PHE A 58 -1.34 -2.80 8.05
N HIS A 59 -1.94 -3.99 7.94
CA HIS A 59 -3.25 -4.18 7.28
C HIS A 59 -4.38 -4.28 8.30
N GLU A 60 -4.45 -3.30 9.20
CA GLU A 60 -5.50 -3.22 10.20
C GLU A 60 -5.91 -1.76 10.49
N GLY A 61 -6.93 -1.56 11.28
CA GLY A 61 -7.43 -0.23 11.62
C GLY A 61 -7.72 0.62 10.37
N ALA A 62 -7.09 1.77 10.27
CA ALA A 62 -7.21 2.69 9.13
C ALA A 62 -6.66 2.13 7.81
N GLN A 63 -5.93 1.03 7.83
CA GLN A 63 -5.38 0.32 6.67
C GLN A 63 -5.96 -1.09 6.52
N GLY A 64 -6.98 -1.41 7.30
CA GLY A 64 -7.65 -2.71 7.28
C GLY A 64 -8.50 -2.93 6.04
N LYS A 65 -9.07 -4.13 5.96
CA LYS A 65 -9.85 -4.60 4.81
C LYS A 65 -9.00 -4.58 3.53
N ASN A 66 -9.62 -4.33 2.39
CA ASN A 66 -8.88 -4.08 1.15
C ASN A 66 -8.71 -2.57 0.97
N MET A 67 -7.66 -2.03 1.61
CA MET A 67 -7.34 -0.60 1.58
C MET A 67 -7.17 -0.07 0.16
N ALA A 68 -6.54 -0.84 -0.73
CA ALA A 68 -6.34 -0.45 -2.13
C ALA A 68 -7.67 -0.23 -2.86
N ARG A 69 -8.65 -1.13 -2.63
CA ARG A 69 -9.99 -0.97 -3.19
C ARG A 69 -10.71 0.25 -2.63
N LEU A 70 -10.61 0.49 -1.32
CA LEU A 70 -11.20 1.67 -0.70
C LEU A 70 -10.58 2.96 -1.24
N ALA A 71 -9.25 2.97 -1.40
CA ALA A 71 -8.53 4.10 -1.95
C ALA A 71 -8.84 4.35 -3.44
N ALA A 72 -9.05 3.31 -4.24
CA ALA A 72 -9.48 3.42 -5.62
C ALA A 72 -10.79 4.21 -5.74
N ILE A 73 -11.79 3.82 -4.95
CA ILE A 73 -13.10 4.50 -4.93
C ILE A 73 -12.98 5.91 -4.39
N ARG A 74 -12.19 6.10 -3.30
CA ARG A 74 -11.94 7.43 -2.73
C ARG A 74 -11.19 8.35 -3.69
N GLY A 75 -10.35 7.80 -4.56
CA GLY A 75 -9.62 8.50 -5.63
C GLY A 75 -10.43 8.75 -6.90
N GLY A 76 -11.74 8.48 -6.88
CA GLY A 76 -12.65 8.76 -8.00
C GLY A 76 -12.62 7.74 -9.14
N LEU A 77 -11.99 6.58 -8.95
CA LEU A 77 -12.04 5.51 -9.94
C LEU A 77 -13.39 4.80 -9.94
N PRO A 78 -13.83 4.24 -11.09
CA PRO A 78 -15.12 3.59 -11.20
C PRO A 78 -15.22 2.32 -10.33
N VAL A 79 -16.45 1.91 -10.04
CA VAL A 79 -16.73 0.70 -9.24
C VAL A 79 -16.26 -0.59 -9.92
N THR A 80 -15.93 -0.55 -11.18
CA THR A 80 -15.36 -1.67 -11.94
C THR A 80 -13.86 -1.87 -11.68
N THR A 81 -13.14 -0.84 -11.22
CA THR A 81 -11.72 -0.94 -10.89
C THR A 81 -11.51 -1.89 -9.72
N ALA A 82 -10.71 -2.91 -9.87
CA ALA A 82 -10.33 -3.84 -8.80
C ALA A 82 -9.36 -3.18 -7.79
N GLY A 83 -9.04 -3.88 -6.72
CA GLY A 83 -8.03 -3.43 -5.77
C GLY A 83 -7.33 -4.60 -5.09
N MET A 84 -6.03 -4.49 -4.92
CA MET A 84 -5.19 -5.45 -4.22
C MET A 84 -4.34 -4.74 -3.17
N SER A 85 -4.48 -5.14 -1.92
CA SER A 85 -3.57 -4.73 -0.85
C SER A 85 -2.55 -5.83 -0.61
N LEU A 86 -1.27 -5.48 -0.49
CA LEU A 86 -0.19 -6.44 -0.27
C LEU A 86 0.79 -5.99 0.81
N ASN A 87 1.44 -6.95 1.43
CA ASN A 87 2.47 -6.73 2.42
C ASN A 87 3.76 -7.48 2.07
N ARG A 88 4.84 -6.74 1.91
CA ARG A 88 6.23 -7.20 1.92
C ARG A 88 7.06 -6.23 2.76
N PHE A 89 6.53 -5.82 3.91
CA PHE A 89 7.11 -4.84 4.80
C PHE A 89 7.57 -3.58 4.05
N CYS A 90 8.77 -3.09 4.30
CA CYS A 90 9.30 -1.87 3.66
C CYS A 90 9.40 -1.94 2.13
N SER A 91 9.36 -3.13 1.53
CA SER A 91 9.38 -3.33 0.08
C SER A 91 7.99 -3.37 -0.56
N SER A 92 6.91 -3.17 0.21
CA SER A 92 5.53 -3.34 -0.29
C SER A 92 5.22 -2.46 -1.49
N GLY A 93 5.64 -1.18 -1.45
CA GLY A 93 5.43 -0.26 -2.56
C GLY A 93 6.18 -0.67 -3.84
N LEU A 94 7.43 -1.11 -3.73
CA LEU A 94 8.18 -1.63 -4.86
C LEU A 94 7.56 -2.93 -5.40
N GLN A 95 7.11 -3.81 -4.52
CA GLN A 95 6.46 -5.05 -4.91
C GLN A 95 5.14 -4.80 -5.67
N SER A 96 4.36 -3.80 -5.27
CA SER A 96 3.13 -3.43 -5.98
C SER A 96 3.42 -2.97 -7.42
N ILE A 97 4.47 -2.17 -7.62
CA ILE A 97 4.91 -1.72 -8.94
C ILE A 97 5.38 -2.91 -9.79
N ALA A 98 6.15 -3.82 -9.21
CA ALA A 98 6.63 -5.01 -9.93
C ALA A 98 5.48 -5.90 -10.40
N ILE A 99 4.47 -6.14 -9.55
CA ILE A 99 3.28 -6.92 -9.91
C ILE A 99 2.48 -6.20 -11.01
N ALA A 100 2.26 -4.89 -10.88
CA ALA A 100 1.55 -4.11 -11.88
C ALA A 100 2.25 -4.18 -13.25
N ALA A 101 3.56 -4.00 -13.29
CA ALA A 101 4.34 -4.09 -14.52
C ALA A 101 4.23 -5.49 -15.17
N GLN A 102 4.32 -6.56 -14.39
CA GLN A 102 4.14 -7.93 -14.88
C GLN A 102 2.74 -8.14 -15.49
N ARG A 103 1.69 -7.65 -14.81
CA ARG A 103 0.31 -7.79 -15.29
C ARG A 103 0.05 -6.98 -16.56
N VAL A 104 0.58 -5.75 -16.66
CA VAL A 104 0.49 -4.95 -17.90
C VAL A 104 1.12 -5.72 -19.08
N VAL A 105 2.26 -6.36 -18.86
CA VAL A 105 2.96 -7.12 -19.93
C VAL A 105 2.22 -8.42 -20.26
N SER A 106 1.87 -9.22 -19.24
CA SER A 106 1.35 -10.58 -19.45
C SER A 106 -0.15 -10.61 -19.76
N GLU A 107 -0.94 -9.78 -19.09
CA GLU A 107 -2.40 -9.76 -19.19
C GLU A 107 -2.93 -8.69 -20.16
N LYS A 108 -2.03 -7.81 -20.65
CA LYS A 108 -2.35 -6.69 -21.56
C LYS A 108 -3.32 -5.67 -20.95
N ILE A 109 -3.25 -5.51 -19.64
CA ILE A 109 -4.05 -4.52 -18.92
C ILE A 109 -3.63 -3.11 -19.38
N PRO A 110 -4.58 -2.24 -19.76
CA PRO A 110 -4.26 -0.93 -20.31
C PRO A 110 -3.61 0.01 -19.30
N ALA A 111 -4.07 0.00 -18.04
CA ALA A 111 -3.51 0.82 -16.96
C ALA A 111 -3.74 0.21 -15.58
N ILE A 112 -2.73 0.32 -14.72
CA ILE A 112 -2.79 -0.06 -13.31
C ILE A 112 -2.17 1.10 -12.50
N VAL A 113 -2.80 1.45 -11.39
CA VAL A 113 -2.18 2.32 -10.38
C VAL A 113 -1.49 1.46 -9.33
N ALA A 114 -0.20 1.70 -9.10
CA ALA A 114 0.59 0.94 -8.14
C ALA A 114 1.38 1.85 -7.21
N GLY A 115 1.48 1.49 -5.95
CA GLY A 115 2.19 2.30 -4.94
C GLY A 115 2.02 1.77 -3.53
N GLY A 116 1.94 2.66 -2.57
CA GLY A 116 1.73 2.28 -1.17
C GLY A 116 1.32 3.46 -0.31
N VAL A 117 0.83 3.13 0.88
CA VAL A 117 0.51 4.10 1.92
C VAL A 117 0.80 3.49 3.28
N GLU A 118 1.28 4.31 4.21
CA GLU A 118 1.51 3.87 5.57
C GLU A 118 1.16 4.98 6.56
N SER A 119 0.32 4.68 7.52
CA SER A 119 0.04 5.55 8.66
C SER A 119 0.45 4.85 9.96
N ILE A 120 1.70 5.03 10.32
CA ILE A 120 2.23 4.52 11.61
C ILE A 120 1.38 5.04 12.77
N SER A 121 1.03 6.32 12.76
CA SER A 121 0.25 6.95 13.84
C SER A 121 -1.12 6.31 14.09
N LEU A 122 -1.79 5.87 13.03
CA LEU A 122 -3.13 5.28 13.13
C LEU A 122 -3.12 3.75 13.27
N CYS A 123 -2.03 3.08 12.91
CA CYS A 123 -1.98 1.62 12.90
C CYS A 123 -1.02 1.02 13.93
N GLN A 124 0.15 1.63 14.16
CA GLN A 124 1.13 1.16 15.14
C GLN A 124 1.02 1.94 16.46
N ASN A 125 -0.01 1.68 17.22
CA ASN A 125 -0.30 2.34 18.48
C ASN A 125 -0.83 1.34 19.52
N ASP A 126 -1.29 1.82 20.67
CA ASP A 126 -1.83 1.02 21.78
C ASP A 126 -3.11 0.22 21.46
N LYS A 127 -3.72 0.47 20.29
CA LYS A 127 -4.93 -0.21 19.81
C LYS A 127 -4.64 -1.30 18.77
N ILE A 128 -3.36 -1.53 18.44
CA ILE A 128 -2.96 -2.60 17.53
C ILE A 128 -3.42 -3.96 18.06
N ASN A 129 -4.02 -4.78 17.22
CA ASN A 129 -4.44 -6.11 17.63
C ASN A 129 -3.24 -7.06 17.70
N MET A 130 -2.78 -7.33 18.90
CA MET A 130 -1.70 -8.29 19.19
C MET A 130 -2.21 -9.64 19.73
N PHE A 131 -3.54 -9.86 19.72
CA PHE A 131 -4.10 -11.13 20.17
C PHE A 131 -3.62 -12.26 19.25
N HIS A 132 -2.97 -13.28 19.83
CA HIS A 132 -2.26 -14.33 19.10
C HIS A 132 -1.23 -13.81 18.06
N GLY A 133 -0.62 -12.66 18.31
CA GLY A 133 0.36 -12.03 17.42
C GLY A 133 1.66 -12.81 17.23
N THR A 134 1.94 -13.79 18.11
CA THR A 134 3.09 -14.69 17.99
C THR A 134 2.64 -16.14 17.87
N ASN A 135 3.34 -16.90 17.06
CA ASN A 135 3.10 -18.34 16.89
C ASN A 135 4.04 -19.13 17.81
N GLU A 136 3.48 -20.05 18.61
CA GLU A 136 4.24 -20.84 19.59
C GLU A 136 5.35 -21.69 18.96
N TRP A 137 5.07 -22.31 17.81
CA TRP A 137 6.07 -23.11 17.12
C TRP A 137 7.23 -22.25 16.63
N ILE A 138 6.95 -21.06 16.08
CA ILE A 138 7.99 -20.12 15.63
C ILE A 138 8.80 -19.64 16.84
N MET A 139 8.14 -19.26 17.93
CA MET A 139 8.82 -18.83 19.15
C MET A 139 9.77 -19.90 19.71
N LYS A 140 9.38 -21.16 19.56
CA LYS A 140 10.20 -22.30 20.04
C LYS A 140 11.34 -22.65 19.09
N ASN A 141 11.16 -22.53 17.77
CA ASN A 141 12.09 -23.08 16.78
C ASN A 141 12.85 -22.02 15.98
N LYS A 142 12.33 -20.81 15.86
CA LYS A 142 12.89 -19.69 15.09
C LYS A 142 12.51 -18.34 15.70
N PRO A 143 12.81 -18.11 17.01
CA PRO A 143 12.41 -16.87 17.71
C PRO A 143 12.94 -15.61 17.05
N GLU A 144 14.06 -15.71 16.31
CA GLU A 144 14.69 -14.58 15.62
C GLU A 144 13.77 -13.90 14.59
N LEU A 145 12.72 -14.60 14.12
CA LEU A 145 11.73 -14.00 13.22
C LEU A 145 10.89 -12.89 13.87
N TYR A 146 10.86 -12.82 15.18
CA TYR A 146 10.17 -11.79 15.95
C TYR A 146 11.07 -10.67 16.49
N LEU A 147 12.38 -10.71 16.17
CA LEU A 147 13.27 -9.61 16.50
C LEU A 147 12.83 -8.31 15.83
N SER A 148 12.97 -7.22 16.55
CA SER A 148 12.78 -5.89 15.96
C SER A 148 13.85 -5.60 14.91
N MET A 149 13.60 -4.63 14.03
CA MET A 149 14.58 -4.22 13.03
C MET A 149 15.87 -3.67 13.63
N ILE A 150 15.79 -3.06 14.83
CA ILE A 150 16.98 -2.58 15.57
C ILE A 150 17.80 -3.76 16.05
N GLU A 151 17.18 -4.71 16.75
CA GLU A 151 17.85 -5.92 17.20
C GLU A 151 18.47 -6.73 16.05
N THR A 152 17.75 -6.82 14.92
CA THR A 152 18.28 -7.48 13.71
C THR A 152 19.50 -6.74 13.13
N ALA A 153 19.55 -5.41 13.24
CA ALA A 153 20.68 -4.62 12.76
C ALA A 153 21.92 -4.71 13.65
N ASP A 154 21.75 -5.12 14.91
CA ASP A 154 22.85 -5.26 15.89
C ASP A 154 23.54 -6.65 15.84
N ILE A 155 23.01 -7.59 15.01
CA ILE A 155 23.60 -8.91 14.77
C ILE A 155 24.57 -8.85 13.58
#